data_4f023b0fec1c38037618accfe5412ede
#
_entry.id   4f023b0fec1c38037618accfe5412ede
#
_cell.length_a   1.000
_cell.length_b   1.000
_cell.length_c   1.000
_cell.angle_alpha   90.00
_cell.angle_beta   90.00
_cell.angle_gamma   90.00
#
_symmetry.space_group_name_H-M   'P 1'
#
loop_
_entity.id
_entity.type
_entity.pdbx_description
1 polymer ?
#
loop_
_entity_poly.entity_id
_entity_poly.type
_entity_poly.pdbx_seq_one_letter_code
_entity_poly.pdbx_strand_id
1 'polypeptide(L)'
;MPARRAAKSMRDAAGLDDRLSQWRERADRALAHALPASDAPPQRLHQAMRHAVLLGGKRMRPLLVHAAGALFEVAPAVLDAPATAVELIHAYSLVHDDLPAMDDDALRRGQPTVHVAFDEATAILAGDALQSLAFAVLADTDTDDATRVALLRTLAQAAGVAGMCGGQALDIDATGTGVQLDVAALEHLHSLKTGALIRASVRMGALCGHADGAALDALDRYAQALGLAFQVRDDILDVEGDSQTLGKTAGKDAAQDKSTFPALIGLDASRARLDELARAMDAALEPFGPGAEALRALGRLAIERDR
;
A
#
# COMPACT_ATOMS: atom_id res chain seq x y z
N MET A 1 25.31 -10.90 31.30
CA MET A 1 25.08 -9.80 30.31
C MET A 1 24.16 -10.19 29.14
N PRO A 2 24.21 -11.39 28.50
CA PRO A 2 23.33 -11.71 27.35
C PRO A 2 21.84 -11.80 27.69
N ALA A 3 21.44 -12.34 28.81
CA ALA A 3 20.02 -12.49 29.19
C ALA A 3 19.27 -11.16 29.38
N ARG A 4 19.94 -10.11 29.90
CA ARG A 4 19.33 -8.76 30.03
C ARG A 4 19.14 -8.07 28.67
N ARG A 5 20.05 -8.33 27.70
CA ARG A 5 19.96 -7.80 26.34
C ARG A 5 18.83 -8.48 25.56
N ALA A 6 18.69 -9.81 25.71
CA ALA A 6 17.60 -10.57 25.12
C ALA A 6 16.22 -10.15 25.69
N ALA A 7 16.11 -10.00 27.01
CA ALA A 7 14.86 -9.56 27.66
C ALA A 7 14.47 -8.09 27.33
N LYS A 8 15.45 -7.21 27.05
CA LYS A 8 15.17 -5.87 26.57
C LYS A 8 14.69 -5.91 25.13
N SER A 9 15.38 -6.64 24.24
CA SER A 9 14.98 -6.83 22.83
C SER A 9 13.57 -7.42 22.68
N MET A 10 13.20 -8.40 23.52
CA MET A 10 11.83 -8.96 23.50
C MET A 10 10.76 -7.96 23.97
N ARG A 11 11.08 -7.08 24.96
CA ARG A 11 10.15 -6.03 25.40
C ARG A 11 10.00 -4.93 24.36
N ASP A 12 11.08 -4.55 23.71
CA ASP A 12 11.07 -3.53 22.66
C ASP A 12 10.28 -4.05 21.43
N ALA A 13 10.43 -5.32 21.06
CA ALA A 13 9.64 -5.95 20.00
C ALA A 13 8.15 -6.05 20.35
N ALA A 14 7.80 -6.49 21.57
CA ALA A 14 6.40 -6.53 22.01
C ALA A 14 5.74 -5.13 22.00
N GLY A 15 6.47 -4.10 22.44
CA GLY A 15 5.97 -2.71 22.40
C GLY A 15 5.79 -2.17 20.97
N LEU A 16 6.57 -2.69 20.00
CA LEU A 16 6.41 -2.33 18.59
C LEU A 16 5.17 -3.01 17.97
N ASP A 17 4.98 -4.29 18.24
CA ASP A 17 3.82 -5.04 17.75
C ASP A 17 2.51 -4.46 18.30
N ASP A 18 2.48 -4.11 19.60
CA ASP A 18 1.34 -3.42 20.22
C ASP A 18 1.04 -2.08 19.53
N ARG A 19 2.09 -1.29 19.22
CA ARG A 19 1.94 0.00 18.54
C ARG A 19 1.41 -0.17 17.11
N LEU A 20 1.92 -1.13 16.34
CA LEU A 20 1.43 -1.41 14.99
C LEU A 20 -0.03 -1.90 15.02
N SER A 21 -0.40 -2.70 16.02
CA SER A 21 -1.79 -3.13 16.23
C SER A 21 -2.72 -1.94 16.56
N GLN A 22 -2.30 -1.04 17.45
CA GLN A 22 -3.05 0.17 17.79
C GLN A 22 -3.25 1.08 16.56
N TRP A 23 -2.23 1.26 15.72
CA TRP A 23 -2.36 2.05 14.49
C TRP A 23 -3.30 1.38 13.48
N ARG A 24 -3.28 0.03 13.36
CA ARG A 24 -4.21 -0.69 12.49
C ARG A 24 -5.65 -0.51 12.94
N GLU A 25 -5.93 -0.71 14.22
CA GLU A 25 -7.26 -0.50 14.79
C GLU A 25 -7.73 0.96 14.65
N ARG A 26 -6.79 1.92 14.80
CA ARG A 26 -7.07 3.33 14.60
C ARG A 26 -7.46 3.62 13.15
N ALA A 27 -6.71 3.08 12.18
CA ALA A 27 -7.01 3.20 10.77
C ALA A 27 -8.38 2.59 10.42
N ASP A 28 -8.70 1.41 10.94
CA ASP A 28 -10.01 0.78 10.73
C ASP A 28 -11.16 1.64 11.29
N ARG A 29 -10.99 2.24 12.47
CA ARG A 29 -11.99 3.17 13.04
C ARG A 29 -12.13 4.44 12.19
N ALA A 30 -11.01 5.02 11.74
CA ALA A 30 -11.02 6.23 10.90
C ALA A 30 -11.70 5.97 9.54
N LEU A 31 -11.41 4.85 8.91
CA LEU A 31 -12.06 4.39 7.67
C LEU A 31 -13.57 4.20 7.87
N ALA A 32 -13.98 3.51 8.95
CA ALA A 32 -15.39 3.28 9.25
C ALA A 32 -16.17 4.58 9.51
N HIS A 33 -15.49 5.60 10.10
CA HIS A 33 -16.04 6.92 10.38
C HIS A 33 -16.15 7.78 9.12
N ALA A 34 -15.16 7.73 8.23
CA ALA A 34 -15.16 8.50 6.99
C ALA A 34 -16.21 8.04 5.98
N LEU A 35 -16.55 6.75 6.00
CA LEU A 35 -17.53 6.19 5.08
C LEU A 35 -18.97 6.55 5.49
N PRO A 36 -19.85 6.90 4.52
CA PRO A 36 -21.25 7.19 4.81
C PRO A 36 -21.95 5.98 5.44
N ALA A 37 -22.99 6.25 6.23
CA ALA A 37 -23.80 5.21 6.88
C ALA A 37 -24.49 4.32 5.84
N SER A 38 -24.53 3.01 6.09
CA SER A 38 -25.08 2.01 5.14
C SER A 38 -26.57 2.11 4.91
N ASP A 39 -27.30 2.78 5.82
CA ASP A 39 -28.73 3.02 5.79
C ASP A 39 -29.12 4.40 5.24
N ALA A 40 -28.15 5.28 5.01
CA ALA A 40 -28.37 6.58 4.37
C ALA A 40 -28.47 6.44 2.84
N PRO A 41 -29.40 7.18 2.15
CA PRO A 41 -29.44 7.18 0.70
C PRO A 41 -28.20 7.86 0.07
N PRO A 42 -27.68 7.35 -1.05
CA PRO A 42 -28.09 6.14 -1.79
C PRO A 42 -27.52 4.85 -1.17
N GLN A 43 -28.35 4.10 -0.46
CA GLN A 43 -27.95 2.96 0.37
C GLN A 43 -27.07 1.94 -0.34
N ARG A 44 -27.44 1.56 -1.57
CA ARG A 44 -26.69 0.54 -2.34
C ARG A 44 -25.23 0.96 -2.59
N LEU A 45 -25.02 2.22 -2.95
CA LEU A 45 -23.67 2.78 -3.14
C LEU A 45 -22.88 2.79 -1.84
N HIS A 46 -23.48 3.25 -0.74
CA HIS A 46 -22.82 3.30 0.57
C HIS A 46 -22.46 1.89 1.08
N GLN A 47 -23.34 0.91 0.86
CA GLN A 47 -23.06 -0.49 1.19
C GLN A 47 -21.89 -1.04 0.37
N ALA A 48 -21.83 -0.75 -0.93
CA ALA A 48 -20.74 -1.16 -1.82
C ALA A 48 -19.39 -0.52 -1.41
N MET A 49 -19.37 0.79 -1.10
CA MET A 49 -18.18 1.47 -0.59
C MET A 49 -17.68 0.84 0.73
N ARG A 50 -18.60 0.56 1.65
CA ARG A 50 -18.25 -0.09 2.94
C ARG A 50 -17.78 -1.52 2.73
N HIS A 51 -18.39 -2.27 1.82
CA HIS A 51 -17.93 -3.61 1.42
C HIS A 51 -16.49 -3.58 0.90
N ALA A 52 -16.16 -2.64 0.00
CA ALA A 52 -14.81 -2.50 -0.55
C ALA A 52 -13.74 -2.21 0.52
N VAL A 53 -14.07 -1.39 1.51
CA VAL A 53 -13.08 -0.84 2.45
C VAL A 53 -12.97 -1.65 3.74
N LEU A 54 -14.10 -2.14 4.31
CA LEU A 54 -14.15 -2.67 5.66
C LEU A 54 -13.97 -4.19 5.77
N LEU A 55 -13.85 -4.92 4.66
CA LEU A 55 -13.61 -6.37 4.66
C LEU A 55 -12.18 -6.77 5.06
N GLY A 56 -11.50 -5.94 5.82
CA GLY A 56 -10.17 -6.22 6.35
C GLY A 56 -9.03 -5.80 5.41
N GLY A 57 -7.84 -6.30 5.72
CA GLY A 57 -6.61 -6.01 4.99
C GLY A 57 -5.44 -5.75 5.94
N LYS A 58 -4.22 -5.79 5.39
CA LYS A 58 -2.98 -5.57 6.17
C LYS A 58 -2.80 -4.12 6.61
N ARG A 59 -3.55 -3.18 6.01
CA ARG A 59 -3.47 -1.72 6.27
C ARG A 59 -2.05 -1.17 6.18
N MET A 60 -1.25 -1.73 5.28
CA MET A 60 0.16 -1.35 5.14
C MET A 60 0.34 0.15 4.89
N ARG A 61 -0.47 0.75 4.01
CA ARG A 61 -0.39 2.17 3.66
C ARG A 61 -0.72 3.08 4.84
N PRO A 62 -1.83 2.90 5.58
CA PRO A 62 -2.08 3.59 6.84
C PRO A 62 -0.95 3.44 7.87
N LEU A 63 -0.41 2.23 8.04
CA LEU A 63 0.69 1.98 8.97
C LEU A 63 1.95 2.76 8.57
N LEU A 64 2.25 2.87 7.27
CA LEU A 64 3.38 3.66 6.77
C LEU A 64 3.19 5.16 7.03
N VAL A 65 1.96 5.70 6.90
CA VAL A 65 1.65 7.10 7.26
C VAL A 65 1.95 7.33 8.74
N HIS A 66 1.41 6.48 9.64
CA HIS A 66 1.63 6.60 11.08
C HIS A 66 3.11 6.41 11.46
N ALA A 67 3.80 5.43 10.86
CA ALA A 67 5.20 5.17 11.15
C ALA A 67 6.11 6.33 10.71
N ALA A 68 5.85 6.93 9.55
CA ALA A 68 6.59 8.09 9.08
C ALA A 68 6.28 9.34 9.92
N GLY A 69 5.02 9.60 10.25
CA GLY A 69 4.65 10.73 11.11
C GLY A 69 5.23 10.62 12.53
N ALA A 70 5.33 9.41 13.05
CA ALA A 70 5.92 9.16 14.36
C ALA A 70 7.40 9.52 14.46
N LEU A 71 8.16 9.52 13.35
CA LEU A 71 9.54 10.03 13.30
C LEU A 71 9.66 11.50 13.67
N PHE A 72 8.60 12.25 13.44
CA PHE A 72 8.52 13.70 13.65
C PHE A 72 7.56 14.07 14.79
N GLU A 73 7.25 13.10 15.65
CA GLU A 73 6.40 13.29 16.84
C GLU A 73 4.99 13.82 16.53
N VAL A 74 4.47 13.55 15.31
CA VAL A 74 3.13 14.00 14.90
C VAL A 74 2.07 13.29 15.74
N ALA A 75 1.12 14.08 16.25
CA ALA A 75 -0.02 13.53 16.98
C ALA A 75 -0.82 12.56 16.08
N PRO A 76 -1.14 11.33 16.54
CA PRO A 76 -1.83 10.34 15.70
C PRO A 76 -3.14 10.83 15.08
N ALA A 77 -3.83 11.79 15.71
CA ALA A 77 -5.07 12.37 15.20
C ALA A 77 -4.88 13.14 13.89
N VAL A 78 -3.74 13.82 13.70
CA VAL A 78 -3.40 14.52 12.46
C VAL A 78 -3.14 13.53 11.31
N LEU A 79 -2.64 12.34 11.62
CA LEU A 79 -2.30 11.30 10.65
C LEU A 79 -3.52 10.48 10.18
N ASP A 80 -4.67 10.58 10.87
CA ASP A 80 -5.87 9.80 10.52
C ASP A 80 -6.39 10.13 9.13
N ALA A 81 -6.45 11.41 8.76
CA ALA A 81 -6.94 11.83 7.45
C ALA A 81 -6.01 11.36 6.31
N PRO A 82 -4.68 11.58 6.33
CA PRO A 82 -3.78 11.03 5.32
C PRO A 82 -3.80 9.50 5.23
N ALA A 83 -3.85 8.82 6.39
CA ALA A 83 -3.92 7.35 6.45
C ALA A 83 -5.22 6.81 5.85
N THR A 84 -6.35 7.47 6.14
CA THR A 84 -7.66 7.14 5.55
C THR A 84 -7.66 7.39 4.05
N ALA A 85 -7.20 8.56 3.61
CA ALA A 85 -7.22 8.96 2.21
C ALA A 85 -6.42 8.00 1.31
N VAL A 86 -5.21 7.62 1.72
CA VAL A 86 -4.40 6.69 0.91
C VAL A 86 -5.01 5.29 0.84
N GLU A 87 -5.67 4.83 1.91
CA GLU A 87 -6.33 3.52 1.91
C GLU A 87 -7.63 3.56 1.08
N LEU A 88 -8.38 4.68 1.05
CA LEU A 88 -9.53 4.86 0.16
C LEU A 88 -9.11 4.82 -1.31
N ILE A 89 -7.99 5.47 -1.67
CA ILE A 89 -7.40 5.37 -3.01
C ILE A 89 -7.03 3.92 -3.33
N HIS A 90 -6.38 3.22 -2.41
CA HIS A 90 -6.07 1.80 -2.59
C HIS A 90 -7.33 0.94 -2.75
N ALA A 91 -8.37 1.20 -1.95
CA ALA A 91 -9.61 0.43 -2.04
C ALA A 91 -10.33 0.63 -3.39
N TYR A 92 -10.41 1.88 -3.89
CA TYR A 92 -11.02 2.12 -5.20
C TYR A 92 -10.26 1.41 -6.31
N SER A 93 -8.92 1.42 -6.27
CA SER A 93 -8.13 0.75 -7.32
C SER A 93 -8.43 -0.74 -7.36
N LEU A 94 -8.55 -1.39 -6.18
CA LEU A 94 -8.92 -2.80 -6.12
C LEU A 94 -10.35 -3.07 -6.65
N VAL A 95 -11.31 -2.16 -6.37
CA VAL A 95 -12.69 -2.31 -6.89
C VAL A 95 -12.72 -2.26 -8.41
N HIS A 96 -11.94 -1.34 -9.01
CA HIS A 96 -11.88 -1.23 -10.47
C HIS A 96 -11.03 -2.35 -11.10
N ASP A 97 -9.92 -2.74 -10.46
CA ASP A 97 -9.10 -3.86 -10.94
C ASP A 97 -9.88 -5.18 -10.98
N ASP A 98 -10.82 -5.39 -10.05
CA ASP A 98 -11.65 -6.61 -10.00
C ASP A 98 -12.72 -6.70 -11.11
N LEU A 99 -13.03 -5.62 -11.83
CA LEU A 99 -14.07 -5.61 -12.87
C LEU A 99 -13.77 -6.56 -14.02
N PRO A 100 -14.81 -7.09 -14.73
CA PRO A 100 -14.63 -7.97 -15.89
C PRO A 100 -13.80 -7.37 -17.04
N ALA A 101 -13.77 -6.03 -17.14
CA ALA A 101 -12.94 -5.30 -18.13
C ALA A 101 -11.47 -5.18 -17.72
N MET A 102 -11.10 -5.63 -16.52
CA MET A 102 -9.76 -5.55 -15.94
C MET A 102 -9.26 -6.95 -15.61
N ASP A 103 -9.08 -7.30 -14.32
CA ASP A 103 -8.55 -8.61 -13.89
C ASP A 103 -9.62 -9.71 -13.83
N ASP A 104 -10.91 -9.38 -13.90
CA ASP A 104 -12.09 -10.27 -13.82
C ASP A 104 -12.03 -11.20 -12.59
N ASP A 105 -11.79 -10.61 -11.42
CA ASP A 105 -11.67 -11.35 -10.16
C ASP A 105 -13.02 -11.44 -9.43
N ALA A 106 -13.51 -12.67 -9.22
CA ALA A 106 -14.76 -12.90 -8.49
C ALA A 106 -14.62 -12.82 -6.97
N LEU A 107 -13.40 -13.02 -6.44
CA LEU A 107 -13.12 -13.06 -5.00
C LEU A 107 -11.91 -12.18 -4.66
N ARG A 108 -12.01 -11.43 -3.54
CA ARG A 108 -10.91 -10.69 -2.93
C ARG A 108 -10.91 -10.91 -1.43
N ARG A 109 -9.77 -11.35 -0.87
CA ARG A 109 -9.63 -11.71 0.56
C ARG A 109 -10.67 -12.74 1.01
N GLY A 110 -11.04 -13.67 0.12
CA GLY A 110 -12.03 -14.72 0.39
C GLY A 110 -13.49 -14.24 0.40
N GLN A 111 -13.76 -12.99 0.03
CA GLN A 111 -15.11 -12.42 -0.10
C GLN A 111 -15.42 -12.09 -1.57
N PRO A 112 -16.70 -12.12 -1.97
CA PRO A 112 -17.10 -11.66 -3.31
C PRO A 112 -16.61 -10.22 -3.57
N THR A 113 -16.09 -9.97 -4.77
CA THR A 113 -15.73 -8.62 -5.21
C THR A 113 -16.96 -7.74 -5.35
N VAL A 114 -16.79 -6.42 -5.42
CA VAL A 114 -17.93 -5.49 -5.39
C VAL A 114 -18.89 -5.72 -6.56
N HIS A 115 -18.35 -5.97 -7.78
CA HIS A 115 -19.20 -6.21 -8.95
C HIS A 115 -19.98 -7.54 -8.85
N VAL A 116 -19.45 -8.54 -8.16
CA VAL A 116 -20.14 -9.81 -7.90
C VAL A 116 -21.18 -9.67 -6.79
N ALA A 117 -20.85 -8.94 -5.71
CA ALA A 117 -21.76 -8.75 -4.57
C ALA A 117 -22.93 -7.79 -4.88
N PHE A 118 -22.74 -6.85 -5.79
CA PHE A 118 -23.72 -5.83 -6.18
C PHE A 118 -24.03 -5.89 -7.67
N ASP A 119 -23.24 -5.19 -8.50
CA ASP A 119 -23.21 -5.20 -9.96
C ASP A 119 -22.04 -4.31 -10.46
N GLU A 120 -21.71 -4.37 -11.75
CA GLU A 120 -20.60 -3.60 -12.36
C GLU A 120 -20.82 -2.08 -12.25
N ALA A 121 -22.04 -1.58 -12.51
CA ALA A 121 -22.34 -0.15 -12.43
C ALA A 121 -22.15 0.38 -11.00
N THR A 122 -22.61 -0.39 -10.00
CA THR A 122 -22.40 -0.06 -8.58
C THR A 122 -20.91 -0.10 -8.22
N ALA A 123 -20.13 -1.04 -8.75
CA ALA A 123 -18.69 -1.14 -8.51
C ALA A 123 -17.95 0.07 -9.10
N ILE A 124 -18.24 0.47 -10.35
CA ILE A 124 -17.67 1.67 -10.96
C ILE A 124 -17.96 2.90 -10.11
N LEU A 125 -19.22 3.13 -9.75
CA LEU A 125 -19.61 4.29 -8.95
C LEU A 125 -19.03 4.26 -7.54
N ALA A 126 -18.86 3.07 -6.93
CA ALA A 126 -18.21 2.93 -5.63
C ALA A 126 -16.73 3.33 -5.69
N GLY A 127 -16.01 2.93 -6.73
CA GLY A 127 -14.64 3.35 -6.97
C GLY A 127 -14.52 4.87 -7.15
N ASP A 128 -15.36 5.48 -7.98
CA ASP A 128 -15.38 6.94 -8.22
C ASP A 128 -15.67 7.72 -6.93
N ALA A 129 -16.64 7.23 -6.14
CA ALA A 129 -17.02 7.85 -4.88
C ALA A 129 -15.93 7.72 -3.82
N LEU A 130 -15.24 6.58 -3.73
CA LEU A 130 -14.10 6.36 -2.83
C LEU A 130 -12.92 7.27 -3.18
N GLN A 131 -12.61 7.44 -4.48
CA GLN A 131 -11.58 8.37 -4.94
C GLN A 131 -11.90 9.81 -4.53
N SER A 132 -13.13 10.26 -4.79
CA SER A 132 -13.58 11.61 -4.42
C SER A 132 -13.54 11.82 -2.90
N LEU A 133 -13.99 10.83 -2.12
CA LEU A 133 -13.98 10.84 -0.66
C LEU A 133 -12.55 10.93 -0.10
N ALA A 134 -11.58 10.27 -0.73
CA ALA A 134 -10.19 10.34 -0.31
C ALA A 134 -9.65 11.78 -0.31
N PHE A 135 -9.96 12.54 -1.36
CA PHE A 135 -9.55 13.96 -1.46
C PHE A 135 -10.31 14.84 -0.48
N ALA A 136 -11.62 14.59 -0.27
CA ALA A 136 -12.41 15.32 0.70
C ALA A 136 -11.85 15.14 2.13
N VAL A 137 -11.61 13.89 2.55
CA VAL A 137 -11.01 13.57 3.86
C VAL A 137 -9.65 14.23 4.04
N LEU A 138 -8.82 14.21 2.98
CA LEU A 138 -7.48 14.80 3.05
C LEU A 138 -7.52 16.34 3.11
N ALA A 139 -8.51 16.97 2.48
CA ALA A 139 -8.73 18.41 2.56
C ALA A 139 -9.11 18.90 3.97
N ASP A 140 -9.70 18.01 4.78
CA ASP A 140 -10.10 18.29 6.17
C ASP A 140 -8.99 17.95 7.20
N THR A 141 -7.76 17.63 6.75
CA THR A 141 -6.64 17.37 7.66
C THR A 141 -6.38 18.59 8.55
N ASP A 142 -6.26 18.35 9.87
CA ASP A 142 -5.96 19.40 10.86
C ASP A 142 -4.47 19.80 10.80
N THR A 143 -4.15 20.66 9.83
CA THR A 143 -2.81 21.18 9.57
C THR A 143 -2.90 22.55 8.87
N ASP A 144 -1.76 23.22 8.66
CA ASP A 144 -1.71 24.46 7.90
C ASP A 144 -2.04 24.25 6.39
N ASP A 145 -2.45 25.32 5.71
CA ASP A 145 -2.90 25.26 4.33
C ASP A 145 -1.79 24.80 3.37
N ALA A 146 -0.54 25.17 3.62
CA ALA A 146 0.59 24.80 2.76
C ALA A 146 0.84 23.27 2.83
N THR A 147 0.82 22.73 4.03
CA THR A 147 0.91 21.28 4.27
C THR A 147 -0.30 20.56 3.65
N ARG A 148 -1.52 21.07 3.83
CA ARG A 148 -2.73 20.48 3.25
C ARG A 148 -2.67 20.42 1.74
N VAL A 149 -2.21 21.49 1.08
CA VAL A 149 -2.01 21.51 -0.38
C VAL A 149 -0.92 20.54 -0.81
N ALA A 150 0.16 20.37 -0.03
CA ALA A 150 1.23 19.42 -0.29
C ALA A 150 0.72 17.97 -0.18
N LEU A 151 -0.12 17.67 0.81
CA LEU A 151 -0.76 16.35 0.97
C LEU A 151 -1.66 16.01 -0.22
N LEU A 152 -2.57 16.94 -0.61
CA LEU A 152 -3.46 16.77 -1.76
C LEU A 152 -2.69 16.53 -3.05
N ARG A 153 -1.63 17.32 -3.29
CA ARG A 153 -0.75 17.18 -4.47
C ARG A 153 -0.04 15.83 -4.48
N THR A 154 0.51 15.41 -3.33
CA THR A 154 1.19 14.12 -3.17
C THR A 154 0.27 12.95 -3.51
N LEU A 155 -0.96 12.95 -2.98
CA LEU A 155 -1.95 11.90 -3.26
C LEU A 155 -2.40 11.93 -4.72
N ALA A 156 -2.67 13.11 -5.29
CA ALA A 156 -3.11 13.25 -6.68
C ALA A 156 -2.05 12.74 -7.68
N GLN A 157 -0.78 13.07 -7.45
CA GLN A 157 0.32 12.57 -8.28
C GLN A 157 0.47 11.05 -8.16
N ALA A 158 0.36 10.51 -6.94
CA ALA A 158 0.52 9.08 -6.71
C ALA A 158 -0.65 8.22 -7.23
N ALA A 159 -1.87 8.76 -7.21
CA ALA A 159 -3.05 8.06 -7.72
C ALA A 159 -3.23 8.21 -9.24
N GLY A 160 -2.75 9.31 -9.82
CA GLY A 160 -3.01 9.71 -11.21
C GLY A 160 -2.09 9.08 -12.26
N VAL A 161 -2.01 9.78 -13.42
CA VAL A 161 -1.25 9.31 -14.59
C VAL A 161 0.26 9.19 -14.35
N ALA A 162 0.83 9.99 -13.43
CA ALA A 162 2.24 9.91 -13.03
C ALA A 162 2.49 8.87 -11.91
N GLY A 163 1.51 8.07 -11.56
CA GLY A 163 1.55 7.08 -10.49
C GLY A 163 0.69 5.86 -10.83
N MET A 164 -0.17 5.47 -9.90
CA MET A 164 -0.91 4.22 -9.93
C MET A 164 -1.71 3.98 -11.21
N CYS A 165 -2.52 4.96 -11.67
CA CYS A 165 -3.28 4.80 -12.92
C CYS A 165 -2.38 4.66 -14.13
N GLY A 166 -1.26 5.42 -14.22
CA GLY A 166 -0.29 5.25 -15.29
C GLY A 166 0.37 3.87 -15.26
N GLY A 167 0.74 3.38 -14.06
CA GLY A 167 1.29 2.04 -13.90
C GLY A 167 0.30 0.95 -14.29
N GLN A 168 -0.97 1.11 -13.95
CA GLN A 168 -2.04 0.18 -14.35
C GLN A 168 -2.23 0.17 -15.88
N ALA A 169 -2.19 1.32 -16.53
CA ALA A 169 -2.27 1.40 -17.99
C ALA A 169 -1.11 0.66 -18.66
N LEU A 170 0.12 0.84 -18.16
CA LEU A 170 1.30 0.10 -18.66
C LEU A 170 1.18 -1.42 -18.43
N ASP A 171 0.58 -1.83 -17.32
CA ASP A 171 0.35 -3.25 -17.01
C ASP A 171 -0.65 -3.88 -18.00
N ILE A 172 -1.75 -3.18 -18.29
CA ILE A 172 -2.74 -3.61 -19.29
C ILE A 172 -2.10 -3.68 -20.69
N ASP A 173 -1.34 -2.66 -21.08
CA ASP A 173 -0.69 -2.61 -22.39
C ASP A 173 0.35 -3.73 -22.57
N ALA A 174 0.96 -4.19 -21.48
CA ALA A 174 1.96 -5.27 -21.50
C ALA A 174 1.32 -6.67 -21.41
N THR A 175 0.13 -6.80 -20.86
CA THR A 175 -0.52 -8.10 -20.61
C THR A 175 -1.10 -8.68 -21.90
N GLY A 176 -0.83 -9.98 -22.19
CA GLY A 176 -1.40 -10.71 -23.33
C GLY A 176 -0.90 -10.27 -24.71
N THR A 177 0.12 -9.41 -24.78
CA THR A 177 0.68 -8.94 -26.07
C THR A 177 1.79 -9.85 -26.63
N GLY A 178 2.26 -10.82 -25.86
CA GLY A 178 3.44 -11.64 -26.18
C GLY A 178 4.77 -10.88 -26.13
N VAL A 179 4.77 -9.61 -25.73
CA VAL A 179 5.98 -8.79 -25.57
C VAL A 179 6.42 -8.86 -24.10
N GLN A 180 7.55 -9.52 -23.86
CA GLN A 180 8.15 -9.50 -22.52
C GLN A 180 8.81 -8.14 -22.26
N LEU A 181 8.50 -7.55 -21.09
CA LEU A 181 9.22 -6.38 -20.59
C LEU A 181 10.65 -6.78 -20.22
N ASP A 182 11.60 -5.86 -20.36
CA ASP A 182 12.88 -6.02 -19.69
C ASP A 182 12.77 -5.65 -18.20
N VAL A 183 13.81 -5.93 -17.42
CA VAL A 183 13.80 -5.70 -15.95
C VAL A 183 13.57 -4.22 -15.63
N ALA A 184 14.15 -3.30 -16.40
CA ALA A 184 14.02 -1.87 -16.14
C ALA A 184 12.58 -1.38 -16.39
N ALA A 185 11.94 -1.86 -17.46
CA ALA A 185 10.54 -1.57 -17.76
C ALA A 185 9.59 -2.15 -16.70
N LEU A 186 9.86 -3.39 -16.23
CA LEU A 186 9.10 -4.00 -15.14
C LEU A 186 9.25 -3.24 -13.83
N GLU A 187 10.49 -2.86 -13.44
CA GLU A 187 10.73 -2.02 -12.26
C GLU A 187 10.01 -0.67 -12.37
N HIS A 188 10.02 -0.05 -13.55
CA HIS A 188 9.31 1.21 -13.80
C HIS A 188 7.79 1.05 -13.61
N LEU A 189 7.19 0.04 -14.23
CA LEU A 189 5.77 -0.29 -14.09
C LEU A 189 5.40 -0.45 -12.60
N HIS A 190 6.13 -1.28 -11.87
CA HIS A 190 5.89 -1.52 -10.45
C HIS A 190 6.10 -0.28 -9.58
N SER A 191 7.08 0.57 -9.93
CA SER A 191 7.31 1.85 -9.23
C SER A 191 6.11 2.80 -9.33
N LEU A 192 5.37 2.72 -10.43
CA LEU A 192 4.14 3.50 -10.65
C LEU A 192 2.92 2.80 -10.04
N LYS A 193 2.61 1.57 -10.45
CA LYS A 193 1.39 0.86 -10.07
C LYS A 193 1.28 0.67 -8.55
N THR A 194 2.34 0.24 -7.91
CA THR A 194 2.37 -0.08 -6.47
C THR A 194 3.20 0.91 -5.67
N GLY A 195 4.39 1.24 -6.16
CA GLY A 195 5.38 2.06 -5.44
C GLY A 195 4.91 3.49 -5.20
N ALA A 196 4.16 4.10 -6.11
CA ALA A 196 3.72 5.48 -5.99
C ALA A 196 2.85 5.72 -4.73
N LEU A 197 1.88 4.84 -4.45
CA LEU A 197 1.04 4.97 -3.24
C LEU A 197 1.80 4.62 -1.97
N ILE A 198 2.75 3.69 -2.00
CA ILE A 198 3.64 3.39 -0.87
C ILE A 198 4.49 4.61 -0.54
N ARG A 199 5.09 5.25 -1.55
CA ARG A 199 5.85 6.48 -1.38
C ARG A 199 4.99 7.63 -0.87
N ALA A 200 3.78 7.81 -1.42
CA ALA A 200 2.85 8.83 -0.95
C ALA A 200 2.48 8.61 0.52
N SER A 201 2.28 7.37 0.98
CA SER A 201 1.99 7.04 2.37
C SER A 201 3.08 7.55 3.31
N VAL A 202 4.33 7.18 3.04
CA VAL A 202 5.49 7.60 3.84
C VAL A 202 5.66 9.12 3.80
N ARG A 203 5.58 9.71 2.59
CA ARG A 203 5.76 11.13 2.38
C ARG A 203 4.69 11.98 3.08
N MET A 204 3.41 11.57 3.02
CA MET A 204 2.33 12.31 3.69
C MET A 204 2.49 12.30 5.22
N GLY A 205 2.89 11.17 5.81
CA GLY A 205 3.21 11.13 7.24
C GLY A 205 4.34 12.09 7.63
N ALA A 206 5.40 12.15 6.83
CA ALA A 206 6.53 13.07 7.02
C ALA A 206 6.16 14.54 6.80
N LEU A 207 5.32 14.85 5.81
CA LEU A 207 4.82 16.21 5.54
C LEU A 207 4.00 16.76 6.73
N CYS A 208 3.17 15.93 7.37
CA CYS A 208 2.46 16.31 8.59
C CYS A 208 3.40 16.70 9.73
N GLY A 209 4.62 16.17 9.73
CA GLY A 209 5.67 16.50 10.71
C GLY A 209 6.64 17.57 10.22
N HIS A 210 6.33 18.28 9.15
CA HIS A 210 7.19 19.32 8.57
C HIS A 210 8.63 18.87 8.30
N ALA A 211 8.79 17.60 7.86
CA ALA A 211 10.09 17.04 7.52
C ALA A 211 10.83 17.93 6.50
N ASP A 212 12.11 18.15 6.70
CA ASP A 212 12.95 18.89 5.77
C ASP A 212 13.24 18.09 4.47
N GLY A 213 13.87 18.76 3.49
CA GLY A 213 14.16 18.13 2.20
C GLY A 213 15.04 16.89 2.31
N ALA A 214 16.04 16.89 3.21
CA ALA A 214 16.96 15.77 3.37
C ALA A 214 16.23 14.54 3.96
N ALA A 215 15.35 14.77 4.94
CA ALA A 215 14.52 13.72 5.52
C ALA A 215 13.52 13.16 4.50
N LEU A 216 12.87 14.03 3.73
CA LEU A 216 11.95 13.61 2.66
C LEU A 216 12.68 12.77 1.59
N ASP A 217 13.89 13.15 1.18
CA ASP A 217 14.69 12.41 0.21
C ASP A 217 15.11 11.03 0.74
N ALA A 218 15.46 10.94 2.04
CA ALA A 218 15.81 9.66 2.67
C ALA A 218 14.57 8.74 2.75
N LEU A 219 13.42 9.28 3.15
CA LEU A 219 12.17 8.53 3.23
C LEU A 219 11.63 8.14 1.84
N ASP A 220 11.81 8.96 0.81
CA ASP A 220 11.48 8.61 -0.57
C ASP A 220 12.35 7.43 -1.07
N ARG A 221 13.66 7.40 -0.77
CA ARG A 221 14.51 6.24 -1.09
C ARG A 221 14.07 4.97 -0.38
N TYR A 222 13.75 5.07 0.91
CA TYR A 222 13.17 3.94 1.65
C TYR A 222 11.89 3.42 0.99
N ALA A 223 10.95 4.31 0.68
CA ALA A 223 9.66 3.94 0.12
C ALA A 223 9.76 3.38 -1.31
N GLN A 224 10.71 3.85 -2.13
CA GLN A 224 11.02 3.28 -3.44
C GLN A 224 11.51 1.84 -3.32
N ALA A 225 12.48 1.58 -2.43
CA ALA A 225 12.99 0.24 -2.19
C ALA A 225 11.90 -0.69 -1.64
N LEU A 226 11.06 -0.20 -0.71
CA LEU A 226 9.94 -0.93 -0.15
C LEU A 226 8.89 -1.31 -1.21
N GLY A 227 8.52 -0.37 -2.08
CA GLY A 227 7.52 -0.60 -3.13
C GLY A 227 7.97 -1.67 -4.11
N LEU A 228 9.24 -1.63 -4.51
CA LEU A 228 9.81 -2.65 -5.39
C LEU A 228 9.98 -4.00 -4.67
N ALA A 229 10.46 -4.01 -3.42
CA ALA A 229 10.59 -5.22 -2.62
C ALA A 229 9.23 -5.93 -2.43
N PHE A 230 8.16 -5.15 -2.27
CA PHE A 230 6.80 -5.67 -2.18
C PHE A 230 6.42 -6.46 -3.43
N GLN A 231 6.71 -5.96 -4.63
CA GLN A 231 6.39 -6.63 -5.89
C GLN A 231 7.32 -7.83 -6.15
N VAL A 232 8.64 -7.68 -5.94
CA VAL A 232 9.56 -8.82 -6.09
C VAL A 232 9.14 -9.98 -5.18
N ARG A 233 8.68 -9.68 -3.95
CA ARG A 233 8.18 -10.71 -3.03
C ARG A 233 6.85 -11.31 -3.50
N ASP A 234 5.92 -10.50 -4.04
CA ASP A 234 4.67 -11.02 -4.62
C ASP A 234 4.95 -11.99 -5.76
N ASP A 235 5.85 -11.63 -6.68
CA ASP A 235 6.23 -12.47 -7.82
C ASP A 235 6.90 -13.78 -7.36
N ILE A 236 7.75 -13.74 -6.34
CA ILE A 236 8.36 -14.94 -5.73
C ILE A 236 7.27 -15.83 -5.12
N LEU A 237 6.33 -15.25 -4.38
CA LEU A 237 5.23 -15.98 -3.75
C LEU A 237 4.28 -16.61 -4.76
N ASP A 238 4.04 -15.99 -5.91
CA ASP A 238 3.21 -16.57 -6.96
C ASP A 238 3.82 -17.86 -7.56
N VAL A 239 5.15 -17.95 -7.59
CA VAL A 239 5.89 -19.14 -8.05
C VAL A 239 6.02 -20.21 -6.97
N GLU A 240 6.25 -19.82 -5.68
CA GLU A 240 6.56 -20.74 -4.57
C GLU A 240 5.33 -21.16 -3.77
N GLY A 241 4.28 -20.35 -3.77
CA GLY A 241 3.11 -20.52 -2.94
C GLY A 241 2.13 -21.56 -3.48
N ASP A 242 1.39 -22.20 -2.58
CA ASP A 242 0.22 -22.97 -2.95
C ASP A 242 -1.05 -22.09 -2.88
N SER A 243 -2.06 -22.44 -3.70
CA SER A 243 -3.31 -21.68 -3.80
C SER A 243 -4.10 -21.58 -2.49
N GLN A 244 -3.91 -22.54 -1.54
CA GLN A 244 -4.61 -22.52 -0.24
C GLN A 244 -3.99 -21.49 0.69
N THR A 245 -2.66 -21.33 0.63
CA THR A 245 -1.91 -20.40 1.48
C THR A 245 -2.05 -18.96 0.97
N LEU A 246 -2.06 -18.76 -0.35
CA LEU A 246 -2.10 -17.41 -0.97
C LEU A 246 -3.48 -16.74 -0.90
N GLY A 247 -4.56 -17.49 -0.74
CA GLY A 247 -5.94 -16.95 -0.78
C GLY A 247 -6.36 -16.41 -2.16
N LYS A 248 -5.55 -16.68 -3.21
CA LYS A 248 -5.78 -16.44 -4.64
C LYS A 248 -5.23 -17.62 -5.44
N THR A 249 -5.60 -17.75 -6.71
CA THR A 249 -5.06 -18.79 -7.59
C THR A 249 -3.56 -18.58 -7.78
N ALA A 250 -2.72 -19.55 -7.40
CA ALA A 250 -1.28 -19.54 -7.68
C ALA A 250 -1.03 -19.73 -9.18
N GLY A 251 0.04 -19.10 -9.71
CA GLY A 251 0.40 -19.20 -11.13
C GLY A 251 -0.52 -18.38 -12.05
N LYS A 252 -1.32 -17.44 -11.51
CA LYS A 252 -2.19 -16.58 -12.31
C LYS A 252 -1.37 -15.69 -13.25
N ASP A 253 -0.22 -15.20 -12.80
CA ASP A 253 0.66 -14.34 -13.60
C ASP A 253 1.21 -15.08 -14.82
N ALA A 254 1.63 -16.34 -14.66
CA ALA A 254 2.07 -17.18 -15.77
C ALA A 254 0.93 -17.52 -16.75
N ALA A 255 -0.29 -17.73 -16.25
CA ALA A 255 -1.47 -18.00 -17.07
C ALA A 255 -1.93 -16.77 -17.89
N GLN A 256 -1.58 -15.56 -17.44
CA GLN A 256 -1.88 -14.29 -18.10
C GLN A 256 -0.72 -13.73 -18.93
N ASP A 257 0.37 -14.49 -19.15
CA ASP A 257 1.60 -14.03 -19.83
C ASP A 257 2.18 -12.72 -19.22
N LYS A 258 2.05 -12.52 -17.90
CA LYS A 258 2.61 -11.35 -17.21
C LYS A 258 4.13 -11.50 -17.03
N SER A 259 4.85 -10.42 -17.29
CA SER A 259 6.28 -10.35 -16.97
C SER A 259 6.47 -10.30 -15.46
N THR A 260 7.28 -11.20 -14.88
CA THR A 260 7.60 -11.25 -13.45
C THR A 260 9.11 -11.33 -13.25
N PHE A 261 9.62 -10.93 -12.07
CA PHE A 261 11.05 -11.06 -11.77
C PHE A 261 11.56 -12.49 -11.91
N PRO A 262 10.91 -13.53 -11.35
CA PRO A 262 11.35 -14.91 -11.55
C PRO A 262 11.38 -15.36 -13.00
N ALA A 263 10.45 -14.90 -13.85
CA ALA A 263 10.44 -15.23 -15.27
C ALA A 263 11.59 -14.55 -16.04
N LEU A 264 11.96 -13.32 -15.67
CA LEU A 264 12.98 -12.53 -16.37
C LEU A 264 14.40 -12.86 -15.93
N ILE A 265 14.65 -13.03 -14.63
CA ILE A 265 16.00 -13.17 -14.07
C ILE A 265 16.22 -14.47 -13.28
N GLY A 266 15.18 -15.28 -13.12
CA GLY A 266 15.21 -16.50 -12.32
C GLY A 266 14.98 -16.24 -10.82
N LEU A 267 14.56 -17.30 -10.13
CA LEU A 267 14.15 -17.22 -8.72
C LEU A 267 15.28 -16.78 -7.77
N ASP A 268 16.48 -17.33 -7.96
CA ASP A 268 17.65 -17.02 -7.11
C ASP A 268 18.10 -15.56 -7.28
N ALA A 269 18.09 -15.02 -8.51
CA ALA A 269 18.41 -13.62 -8.74
C ALA A 269 17.29 -12.70 -8.18
N SER A 270 16.02 -13.11 -8.22
CA SER A 270 14.91 -12.39 -7.60
C SER A 270 15.07 -12.32 -6.08
N ARG A 271 15.48 -13.41 -5.42
CA ARG A 271 15.81 -13.42 -3.98
C ARG A 271 16.99 -12.50 -3.66
N ALA A 272 18.07 -12.55 -4.47
CA ALA A 272 19.21 -11.66 -4.29
C ALA A 272 18.80 -10.18 -4.45
N ARG A 273 17.91 -9.87 -5.40
CA ARG A 273 17.34 -8.53 -5.57
C ARG A 273 16.55 -8.08 -4.33
N LEU A 274 15.78 -8.97 -3.73
CA LEU A 274 15.04 -8.69 -2.49
C LEU A 274 15.99 -8.34 -1.33
N ASP A 275 17.11 -9.07 -1.19
CA ASP A 275 18.16 -8.78 -0.19
C ASP A 275 18.85 -7.42 -0.43
N GLU A 276 19.07 -7.04 -1.70
CA GLU A 276 19.59 -5.72 -2.05
C GLU A 276 18.63 -4.61 -1.64
N LEU A 277 17.34 -4.79 -1.91
CA LEU A 277 16.29 -3.83 -1.55
C LEU A 277 16.15 -3.71 -0.03
N ALA A 278 16.30 -4.82 0.72
CA ALA A 278 16.33 -4.81 2.18
C ALA A 278 17.47 -3.93 2.72
N ARG A 279 18.68 -4.12 2.18
CA ARG A 279 19.84 -3.28 2.55
C ARG A 279 19.63 -1.80 2.18
N ALA A 280 19.03 -1.53 1.02
CA ALA A 280 18.74 -0.16 0.59
C ALA A 280 17.72 0.53 1.52
N MET A 281 16.69 -0.20 1.98
CA MET A 281 15.74 0.30 2.98
C MET A 281 16.42 0.65 4.30
N ASP A 282 17.26 -0.24 4.83
CA ASP A 282 17.97 -0.01 6.07
C ASP A 282 18.92 1.19 5.97
N ALA A 283 19.69 1.29 4.89
CA ALA A 283 20.60 2.42 4.63
C ALA A 283 19.85 3.75 4.53
N ALA A 284 18.69 3.78 3.87
CA ALA A 284 17.87 4.99 3.77
C ALA A 284 17.33 5.46 5.13
N LEU A 285 17.16 4.55 6.09
CA LEU A 285 16.66 4.86 7.44
C LEU A 285 17.78 5.13 8.46
N GLU A 286 19.07 5.00 8.11
CA GLU A 286 20.18 5.28 9.03
C GLU A 286 20.12 6.67 9.67
N PRO A 287 19.80 7.77 8.93
CA PRO A 287 19.76 9.12 9.53
C PRO A 287 18.76 9.27 10.68
N PHE A 288 17.72 8.45 10.73
CA PHE A 288 16.65 8.52 11.74
C PHE A 288 16.95 7.68 13.00
N GLY A 289 18.02 6.90 12.98
CA GLY A 289 18.43 6.10 14.14
C GLY A 289 17.35 5.16 14.66
N PRO A 290 17.20 5.04 16.00
CA PRO A 290 16.18 4.17 16.61
C PRO A 290 14.74 4.61 16.35
N GLY A 291 14.48 5.89 16.04
CA GLY A 291 13.15 6.41 15.74
C GLY A 291 12.49 5.69 14.56
N ALA A 292 13.27 5.20 13.59
CA ALA A 292 12.77 4.51 12.40
C ALA A 292 12.43 3.03 12.61
N GLU A 293 12.37 2.53 13.85
CA GLU A 293 12.14 1.10 14.11
C GLU A 293 10.82 0.59 13.51
N ALA A 294 9.76 1.39 13.57
CA ALA A 294 8.46 1.02 12.99
C ALA A 294 8.54 0.90 11.46
N LEU A 295 9.23 1.81 10.76
CA LEU A 295 9.43 1.70 9.32
C LEU A 295 10.30 0.48 8.96
N ARG A 296 11.37 0.21 9.73
CA ARG A 296 12.17 -1.03 9.54
C ARG A 296 11.33 -2.29 9.72
N ALA A 297 10.46 -2.32 10.72
CA ALA A 297 9.58 -3.47 10.95
C ALA A 297 8.58 -3.66 9.81
N LEU A 298 8.00 -2.58 9.29
CA LEU A 298 7.09 -2.64 8.12
C LEU A 298 7.84 -3.08 6.85
N GLY A 299 9.09 -2.65 6.67
CA GLY A 299 9.97 -3.13 5.60
C GLY A 299 10.22 -4.64 5.70
N ARG A 300 10.61 -5.14 6.88
CA ARG A 300 10.79 -6.59 7.11
C ARG A 300 9.49 -7.36 6.86
N LEU A 301 8.37 -6.88 7.38
CA LEU A 301 7.06 -7.52 7.18
C LEU A 301 6.70 -7.65 5.69
N ALA A 302 7.07 -6.69 4.86
CA ALA A 302 6.82 -6.74 3.42
C ALA A 302 7.66 -7.81 2.71
N ILE A 303 8.90 -8.04 3.17
CA ILE A 303 9.84 -9.01 2.60
C ILE A 303 9.59 -10.43 3.11
N GLU A 304 9.30 -10.57 4.41
CA GLU A 304 9.22 -11.87 5.10
C GLU A 304 7.81 -12.49 5.07
N ARG A 305 6.82 -11.82 4.47
CA ARG A 305 5.46 -12.34 4.40
C ARG A 305 5.39 -13.67 3.62
N ASP A 306 4.51 -14.55 4.07
CA ASP A 306 4.24 -15.86 3.46
C ASP A 306 2.97 -15.82 2.56
N ARG A 307 2.26 -14.67 2.52
CA ARG A 307 1.01 -14.47 1.77
C ARG A 307 0.69 -12.97 1.58
#